data_405849883de4bce6eea9997c5d000a3e
#
_entry.id   405849883de4bce6eea9997c5d000a3e
#
_cell.length_a   1.000
_cell.length_b   1.000
_cell.length_c   1.000
_cell.angle_alpha   90.00
_cell.angle_beta   90.00
_cell.angle_gamma   90.00
#
_symmetry.space_group_name_H-M   'P 1'
#
loop_
_entity.id
_entity.type
_entity.pdbx_description
1 polymer ?
#
loop_
_entity_poly.entity_id
_entity_poly.type
_entity_poly.pdbx_seq_one_letter_code
_entity_poly.pdbx_strand_id
1 'polypeptide(L)'
;NTMPSKIDFNVSPYYDDFNEAKKFHRVMYRPAFAVQARELTTQQSINQNQIEKLGDHMFKNGSMVIPGETNIDLLYESVKLTSFTGTLSNYVGNTLTGGTSGVVAKVVNAVATDGTDPDTLFVKYKNSGTDNASPEFTDGETLTSGHADGMTAVTDTSTIGSAVHIDAGTYYINGF
;
A
#
# COMPACT_ATOMS: atom_id res chain seq x y z
N ASN A 1 5.71 21.68 12.17
CA ASN A 1 4.53 20.84 12.44
C ASN A 1 3.30 21.57 11.97
N THR A 2 2.76 21.15 10.87
CA THR A 2 1.51 21.64 10.34
C THR A 2 0.39 20.68 10.76
N MET A 3 -0.65 21.24 11.39
CA MET A 3 -1.89 20.46 11.64
C MET A 3 -2.33 19.77 10.35
N PRO A 4 -3.00 18.61 10.43
CA PRO A 4 -3.47 17.86 9.25
C PRO A 4 -4.36 18.66 8.33
N SER A 5 -5.10 19.64 8.85
CA SER A 5 -5.91 20.55 8.06
C SER A 5 -5.15 21.84 7.81
N LYS A 6 -4.75 22.04 6.55
CA LYS A 6 -4.19 23.31 6.06
C LYS A 6 -5.26 24.35 5.71
N ILE A 7 -6.51 24.11 6.10
CA ILE A 7 -7.62 25.01 5.80
C ILE A 7 -7.56 26.18 6.79
N ASP A 8 -7.51 27.37 6.26
CA ASP A 8 -7.61 28.59 7.05
C ASP A 8 -9.08 28.83 7.41
N PHE A 9 -9.43 28.63 8.68
CA PHE A 9 -10.77 28.91 9.20
C PHE A 9 -10.92 30.35 9.74
N ASN A 10 -9.90 31.20 9.65
CA ASN A 10 -10.02 32.61 10.00
C ASN A 10 -10.70 33.45 8.92
N VAL A 11 -11.75 32.89 8.35
CA VAL A 11 -12.59 33.49 7.31
C VAL A 11 -14.06 33.39 7.67
N SER A 12 -14.92 34.23 7.04
CA SER A 12 -16.37 34.12 7.22
C SER A 12 -16.88 32.71 6.85
N PRO A 13 -17.78 32.11 7.62
CA PRO A 13 -18.45 32.60 8.82
C PRO A 13 -17.79 32.22 10.14
N TYR A 14 -16.64 31.53 10.12
CA TYR A 14 -16.06 30.87 11.28
C TYR A 14 -15.17 31.81 12.12
N TYR A 15 -14.37 32.66 11.46
CA TYR A 15 -13.45 33.62 12.09
C TYR A 15 -12.58 33.00 13.23
N ASP A 16 -12.05 31.80 12.99
CA ASP A 16 -11.16 31.12 13.92
C ASP A 16 -9.81 31.83 14.01
N ASP A 17 -9.55 32.44 15.15
CA ASP A 17 -8.30 33.20 15.42
C ASP A 17 -7.23 32.32 16.10
N PHE A 18 -7.37 31.00 16.04
CA PHE A 18 -6.40 30.10 16.61
C PHE A 18 -5.04 30.25 15.94
N ASN A 19 -4.01 30.49 16.75
CA ASN A 19 -2.63 30.50 16.32
C ASN A 19 -1.76 29.93 17.43
N GLU A 20 -1.03 28.88 17.12
CA GLU A 20 -0.18 28.17 18.10
C GLU A 20 0.85 29.09 18.75
N ALA A 21 1.38 30.08 18.04
CA ALA A 21 2.32 31.05 18.57
C ALA A 21 1.73 31.92 19.68
N LYS A 22 0.43 32.13 19.69
CA LYS A 22 -0.28 32.88 20.75
C LYS A 22 -0.41 32.09 22.06
N LYS A 23 -0.19 30.75 22.01
CA LYS A 23 -0.23 29.85 23.16
C LYS A 23 -1.54 29.90 23.95
N PHE A 24 -2.66 30.04 23.23
CA PHE A 24 -3.98 30.01 23.86
C PHE A 24 -4.23 28.63 24.48
N HIS A 25 -4.66 28.64 25.74
CA HIS A 25 -4.94 27.43 26.49
C HIS A 25 -6.44 27.08 26.50
N ARG A 26 -7.29 28.09 26.58
CA ARG A 26 -8.75 27.95 26.56
C ARG A 26 -9.42 29.27 26.22
N VAL A 27 -10.65 29.21 25.75
CA VAL A 27 -11.54 30.36 25.60
C VAL A 27 -12.34 30.57 26.89
N MET A 28 -12.44 31.81 27.33
CA MET A 28 -13.23 32.17 28.51
C MET A 28 -14.53 32.87 28.09
N TYR A 29 -15.65 32.22 28.38
CA TYR A 29 -16.98 32.80 28.11
C TYR A 29 -17.38 33.76 29.20
N ARG A 30 -17.87 34.94 28.80
CA ARG A 30 -18.36 35.94 29.74
C ARG A 30 -19.84 35.65 30.09
N PRO A 31 -20.21 35.52 31.38
CA PRO A 31 -21.60 35.35 31.76
C PRO A 31 -22.50 36.49 31.26
N ALA A 32 -23.72 36.17 30.91
CA ALA A 32 -24.76 37.10 30.40
C ALA A 32 -24.49 37.73 29.03
N PHE A 33 -23.50 37.24 28.28
CA PHE A 33 -23.23 37.62 26.88
C PHE A 33 -23.49 36.44 25.95
N ALA A 34 -23.97 36.74 24.74
CA ALA A 34 -24.15 35.69 23.73
C ALA A 34 -22.79 35.16 23.26
N VAL A 35 -22.69 33.83 23.18
CA VAL A 35 -21.49 33.15 22.66
C VAL A 35 -21.42 33.34 21.14
N GLN A 36 -20.28 33.79 20.65
CA GLN A 36 -20.05 33.95 19.20
C GLN A 36 -19.53 32.65 18.58
N ALA A 37 -19.84 32.44 17.30
CA ALA A 37 -19.37 31.28 16.57
C ALA A 37 -17.82 31.13 16.61
N ARG A 38 -17.10 32.25 16.49
CA ARG A 38 -15.64 32.29 16.56
C ARG A 38 -15.07 31.78 17.89
N GLU A 39 -15.78 31.99 19.01
CA GLU A 39 -15.33 31.51 20.31
C GLU A 39 -15.42 29.99 20.40
N LEU A 40 -16.46 29.41 19.80
CA LEU A 40 -16.63 27.95 19.72
C LEU A 40 -15.61 27.32 18.77
N THR A 41 -15.42 27.88 17.59
CA THR A 41 -14.44 27.37 16.60
C THR A 41 -13.03 27.46 17.15
N THR A 42 -12.63 28.60 17.75
CA THR A 42 -11.32 28.76 18.41
C THR A 42 -11.13 27.74 19.54
N GLN A 43 -12.18 27.49 20.35
CA GLN A 43 -12.09 26.48 21.42
C GLN A 43 -11.90 25.06 20.85
N GLN A 44 -12.56 24.72 19.74
CA GLN A 44 -12.37 23.44 19.06
C GLN A 44 -10.92 23.29 18.56
N SER A 45 -10.38 24.32 17.91
CA SER A 45 -9.00 24.30 17.39
C SER A 45 -7.96 24.18 18.52
N ILE A 46 -8.21 24.85 19.65
CA ILE A 46 -7.35 24.70 20.85
C ILE A 46 -7.38 23.25 21.35
N ASN A 47 -8.55 22.65 21.47
CA ASN A 47 -8.70 21.28 21.95
C ASN A 47 -8.04 20.28 21.00
N GLN A 48 -8.23 20.43 19.69
CA GLN A 48 -7.59 19.59 18.69
C GLN A 48 -6.05 19.69 18.76
N ASN A 49 -5.52 20.89 18.87
CA ASN A 49 -4.08 21.09 19.02
C ASN A 49 -3.52 20.46 20.31
N GLN A 50 -4.26 20.52 21.42
CA GLN A 50 -3.84 19.88 22.67
C GLN A 50 -3.84 18.35 22.55
N ILE A 51 -4.84 17.77 21.89
CA ILE A 51 -4.91 16.31 21.63
C ILE A 51 -3.76 15.88 20.70
N GLU A 52 -3.54 16.62 19.62
CA GLU A 52 -2.44 16.37 18.69
C GLU A 52 -1.10 16.37 19.42
N LYS A 53 -0.83 17.39 20.24
CA LYS A 53 0.39 17.47 21.04
C LYS A 53 0.54 16.33 22.03
N LEU A 54 -0.54 15.92 22.67
CA LEU A 54 -0.50 14.77 23.54
C LEU A 54 -0.12 13.51 22.75
N GLY A 55 -0.73 13.32 21.59
CA GLY A 55 -0.40 12.21 20.70
C GLY A 55 1.06 12.24 20.24
N ASP A 56 1.57 13.39 19.84
CA ASP A 56 2.97 13.58 19.41
C ASP A 56 4.00 13.31 20.53
N HIS A 57 3.60 13.51 21.80
CA HIS A 57 4.44 13.14 22.95
C HIS A 57 4.42 11.64 23.26
N MET A 58 3.33 10.96 22.96
CA MET A 58 3.16 9.53 23.23
C MET A 58 3.63 8.66 22.07
N PHE A 59 3.43 9.09 20.84
CA PHE A 59 3.68 8.32 19.63
C PHE A 59 4.61 9.07 18.68
N LYS A 60 5.47 8.35 17.98
CA LYS A 60 6.20 8.89 16.83
C LYS A 60 5.32 8.77 15.58
N ASN A 61 5.43 9.71 14.65
CA ASN A 61 4.82 9.57 13.33
C ASN A 61 5.25 8.25 12.68
N GLY A 62 4.27 7.48 12.22
CA GLY A 62 4.47 6.14 11.70
C GLY A 62 4.45 5.04 12.77
N SER A 63 4.23 5.35 14.05
CA SER A 63 4.04 4.33 15.08
C SER A 63 2.77 3.54 14.81
N MET A 64 2.85 2.21 14.91
CA MET A 64 1.69 1.33 14.80
C MET A 64 0.81 1.46 16.06
N VAL A 65 -0.43 1.86 15.86
CA VAL A 65 -1.46 1.87 16.91
C VAL A 65 -2.19 0.53 16.93
N ILE A 66 -2.57 0.06 15.75
CA ILE A 66 -3.06 -1.30 15.54
C ILE A 66 -2.07 -1.95 14.58
N PRO A 67 -1.31 -2.95 15.03
CA PRO A 67 -0.31 -3.58 14.16
C PRO A 67 -1.01 -4.34 13.03
N GLY A 68 -0.53 -4.12 11.80
CA GLY A 68 -0.75 -5.05 10.70
C GLY A 68 0.18 -6.24 10.86
N GLU A 69 -0.29 -7.42 10.58
CA GLU A 69 0.57 -8.60 10.56
C GLU A 69 1.56 -8.48 9.40
N THR A 70 2.83 -8.73 9.70
CA THR A 70 3.88 -8.80 8.68
C THR A 70 4.25 -10.26 8.50
N ASN A 71 3.98 -10.79 7.32
CA ASN A 71 4.32 -12.17 6.96
C ASN A 71 5.42 -12.15 5.90
N ILE A 72 6.47 -12.93 6.14
CA ILE A 72 7.59 -13.09 5.22
C ILE A 72 7.57 -14.53 4.71
N ASP A 73 7.37 -14.68 3.41
CA ASP A 73 7.44 -15.95 2.72
C ASP A 73 8.75 -16.03 1.95
N LEU A 74 9.63 -16.95 2.33
CA LEU A 74 10.94 -17.16 1.69
C LEU A 74 10.88 -18.27 0.63
N LEU A 75 9.73 -18.89 0.44
CA LEU A 75 9.52 -19.98 -0.52
C LEU A 75 8.46 -19.60 -1.55
N TYR A 76 8.36 -18.29 -1.87
CA TYR A 76 7.37 -17.83 -2.82
C TYR A 76 7.74 -18.21 -4.25
N GLU A 77 6.83 -18.85 -4.95
CA GLU A 77 7.05 -19.34 -6.31
C GLU A 77 7.25 -18.17 -7.27
N SER A 78 8.30 -18.26 -8.07
CA SER A 78 8.65 -17.25 -9.06
C SER A 78 9.18 -17.89 -10.34
N VAL A 79 9.02 -17.17 -11.44
CA VAL A 79 9.45 -17.57 -12.77
C VAL A 79 10.29 -16.47 -13.36
N LYS A 80 11.53 -16.77 -13.69
CA LYS A 80 12.42 -15.88 -14.42
C LYS A 80 12.15 -15.97 -15.91
N LEU A 81 12.19 -14.84 -16.61
CA LEU A 81 11.86 -14.76 -18.02
C LEU A 81 13.10 -14.50 -18.86
N THR A 82 13.22 -15.23 -19.97
CA THR A 82 14.19 -14.92 -21.03
C THR A 82 13.70 -13.79 -21.92
N SER A 83 12.39 -13.78 -22.22
CA SER A 83 11.74 -12.76 -23.05
C SER A 83 10.25 -12.72 -22.78
N PHE A 84 9.64 -11.60 -23.11
CA PHE A 84 8.18 -11.44 -23.05
C PHE A 84 7.69 -10.43 -24.08
N THR A 85 6.39 -10.46 -24.38
CA THR A 85 5.72 -9.50 -25.26
C THR A 85 4.83 -8.58 -24.44
N GLY A 86 4.63 -7.34 -24.88
CA GLY A 86 3.81 -6.35 -24.18
C GLY A 86 4.54 -5.68 -23.01
N THR A 87 3.80 -5.29 -21.99
CA THR A 87 4.32 -4.65 -20.78
C THR A 87 4.26 -5.61 -19.60
N LEU A 88 5.36 -5.72 -18.87
CA LEU A 88 5.48 -6.68 -17.77
C LEU A 88 4.38 -6.54 -16.70
N SER A 89 3.99 -5.32 -16.39
CA SER A 89 2.90 -5.04 -15.41
C SER A 89 1.54 -5.59 -15.85
N ASN A 90 1.32 -5.76 -17.15
CA ASN A 90 0.04 -6.29 -17.68
C ASN A 90 -0.14 -7.79 -17.43
N TYR A 91 0.92 -8.49 -17.03
CA TYR A 91 0.83 -9.88 -16.61
C TYR A 91 0.20 -10.04 -15.23
N VAL A 92 0.32 -9.03 -14.38
CA VAL A 92 -0.19 -9.08 -13.01
C VAL A 92 -1.71 -9.26 -12.98
N GLY A 93 -2.16 -10.21 -12.17
CA GLY A 93 -3.59 -10.56 -12.04
C GLY A 93 -4.10 -11.55 -13.09
N ASN A 94 -3.35 -11.77 -14.19
CA ASN A 94 -3.72 -12.71 -15.23
C ASN A 94 -3.22 -14.13 -14.94
N THR A 95 -3.80 -15.09 -15.64
CA THR A 95 -3.34 -16.48 -15.62
C THR A 95 -2.36 -16.71 -16.75
N LEU A 96 -1.32 -17.49 -16.48
CA LEU A 96 -0.38 -18.01 -17.47
C LEU A 96 -0.61 -19.51 -17.64
N THR A 97 -0.51 -19.98 -18.87
CA THR A 97 -0.59 -21.40 -19.22
C THR A 97 0.68 -21.80 -19.96
N GLY A 98 1.37 -22.81 -19.45
CA GLY A 98 2.55 -23.38 -20.09
C GLY A 98 2.19 -24.12 -21.37
N GLY A 99 2.89 -23.83 -22.45
CA GLY A 99 2.63 -24.45 -23.76
C GLY A 99 3.07 -25.90 -23.84
N THR A 100 4.06 -26.30 -23.05
CA THR A 100 4.59 -27.67 -23.02
C THR A 100 4.05 -28.44 -21.81
N SER A 101 4.16 -27.87 -20.64
CA SER A 101 3.72 -28.50 -19.38
C SER A 101 2.20 -28.55 -19.24
N GLY A 102 1.49 -27.56 -19.79
CA GLY A 102 0.06 -27.36 -19.53
C GLY A 102 -0.23 -26.87 -18.11
N VAL A 103 0.79 -26.53 -17.34
CA VAL A 103 0.65 -25.95 -15.98
C VAL A 103 0.00 -24.58 -16.07
N VAL A 104 -0.87 -24.28 -15.12
CA VAL A 104 -1.57 -23.00 -15.04
C VAL A 104 -1.20 -22.30 -13.72
N ALA A 105 -0.74 -21.07 -13.82
CA ALA A 105 -0.43 -20.23 -12.67
C ALA A 105 -1.09 -18.86 -12.78
N LYS A 106 -1.37 -18.22 -11.64
CA LYS A 106 -1.80 -16.84 -11.56
C LYS A 106 -0.63 -15.96 -11.21
N VAL A 107 -0.40 -14.91 -11.97
CA VAL A 107 0.61 -13.90 -11.66
C VAL A 107 0.11 -13.00 -10.55
N VAL A 108 0.87 -12.90 -9.47
CA VAL A 108 0.57 -12.06 -8.31
C VAL A 108 1.31 -10.73 -8.40
N ASN A 109 2.58 -10.78 -8.83
CA ASN A 109 3.42 -9.59 -9.01
C ASN A 109 4.41 -9.82 -10.13
N ALA A 110 4.96 -8.73 -10.65
CA ALA A 110 5.97 -8.73 -11.70
C ALA A 110 7.06 -7.70 -11.36
N VAL A 111 8.30 -8.12 -11.45
CA VAL A 111 9.48 -7.27 -11.16
C VAL A 111 10.35 -7.24 -12.38
N ALA A 112 10.63 -6.04 -12.87
CA ALA A 112 11.53 -5.84 -13.99
C ALA A 112 12.99 -6.11 -13.60
N THR A 113 13.79 -6.50 -14.59
CA THR A 113 15.23 -6.71 -14.41
C THR A 113 15.91 -5.48 -13.80
N ASP A 114 16.84 -5.74 -12.90
CA ASP A 114 17.75 -4.71 -12.35
C ASP A 114 19.13 -4.72 -13.04
N GLY A 115 19.29 -5.53 -14.09
CA GLY A 115 20.55 -5.74 -14.82
C GLY A 115 21.40 -6.91 -14.30
N THR A 116 21.06 -7.45 -13.13
CA THR A 116 21.69 -8.65 -12.55
C THR A 116 20.69 -9.81 -12.58
N ASP A 117 19.49 -9.57 -12.04
CA ASP A 117 18.39 -10.51 -12.13
C ASP A 117 17.51 -10.23 -13.35
N PRO A 118 17.05 -11.26 -14.08
CA PRO A 118 16.14 -11.10 -15.19
C PRO A 118 14.75 -10.67 -14.75
N ASP A 119 13.91 -10.30 -15.72
CA ASP A 119 12.50 -10.04 -15.47
C ASP A 119 11.86 -11.25 -14.78
N THR A 120 11.17 -11.01 -13.66
CA THR A 120 10.67 -12.08 -12.79
C THR A 120 9.19 -11.90 -12.54
N LEU A 121 8.42 -12.97 -12.73
CA LEU A 121 7.01 -13.07 -12.35
C LEU A 121 6.87 -13.88 -11.07
N PHE A 122 6.19 -13.30 -10.07
CA PHE A 122 5.78 -14.03 -8.88
C PHE A 122 4.43 -14.65 -9.13
N VAL A 123 4.32 -15.95 -8.97
CA VAL A 123 3.16 -16.74 -9.39
C VAL A 123 2.60 -17.58 -8.24
N LYS A 124 1.36 -17.98 -8.41
CA LYS A 124 0.73 -19.08 -7.63
C LYS A 124 0.21 -20.11 -8.59
N TYR A 125 0.80 -21.30 -8.56
CA TYR A 125 0.33 -22.42 -9.36
C TYR A 125 -1.07 -22.83 -8.95
N LYS A 126 -1.93 -23.07 -9.96
CA LYS A 126 -3.34 -23.44 -9.75
C LYS A 126 -3.58 -24.91 -9.98
N ASN A 127 -2.96 -25.46 -10.99
CA ASN A 127 -3.03 -26.90 -11.33
C ASN A 127 -1.68 -27.37 -11.85
N SER A 128 -1.39 -28.63 -11.59
CA SER A 128 -0.34 -29.40 -12.24
C SER A 128 -0.58 -29.50 -13.75
N GLY A 129 0.46 -29.85 -14.47
CA GLY A 129 0.40 -30.01 -15.91
C GLY A 129 -0.58 -31.06 -16.41
N THR A 130 -0.69 -31.18 -17.72
CA THR A 130 -1.58 -32.16 -18.37
C THR A 130 -1.26 -33.61 -18.04
N ASP A 131 -0.03 -33.86 -17.59
CA ASP A 131 0.47 -35.16 -17.12
C ASP A 131 0.15 -35.45 -15.63
N ASN A 132 -0.41 -34.47 -14.91
CA ASN A 132 -0.63 -34.51 -13.46
C ASN A 132 0.67 -34.74 -12.63
N ALA A 133 1.83 -34.57 -13.24
CA ALA A 133 3.13 -34.77 -12.62
C ALA A 133 3.96 -33.49 -12.49
N SER A 134 3.83 -32.58 -13.46
CA SER A 134 4.56 -31.32 -13.50
C SER A 134 3.95 -30.32 -12.53
N PRO A 135 4.58 -29.99 -11.39
CA PRO A 135 4.01 -29.03 -10.43
C PRO A 135 4.23 -27.57 -10.83
N GLU A 136 5.23 -27.31 -11.69
CA GLU A 136 5.69 -25.99 -12.10
C GLU A 136 5.93 -25.93 -13.61
N PHE A 137 6.18 -24.74 -14.13
CA PHE A 137 6.51 -24.55 -15.55
C PHE A 137 7.83 -25.22 -15.91
N THR A 138 7.91 -25.69 -17.15
CA THR A 138 9.14 -26.25 -17.71
C THR A 138 10.07 -25.14 -18.20
N ASP A 139 11.36 -25.27 -17.94
CA ASP A 139 12.34 -24.27 -18.40
C ASP A 139 12.35 -24.17 -19.93
N GLY A 140 12.39 -22.93 -20.42
CA GLY A 140 12.38 -22.63 -21.84
C GLY A 140 11.00 -22.73 -22.54
N GLU A 141 9.92 -23.03 -21.82
CA GLU A 141 8.61 -23.09 -22.46
C GLU A 141 7.97 -21.70 -22.68
N THR A 142 7.10 -21.63 -23.65
CA THR A 142 6.32 -20.42 -23.92
C THR A 142 5.05 -20.44 -23.05
N LEU A 143 4.91 -19.38 -22.23
CA LEU A 143 3.72 -19.12 -21.42
C LEU A 143 2.76 -18.23 -22.19
N THR A 144 1.50 -18.61 -22.25
CA THR A 144 0.44 -17.79 -22.85
C THR A 144 -0.36 -17.11 -21.74
N SER A 145 -0.48 -15.79 -21.84
CA SER A 145 -1.28 -15.02 -20.89
C SER A 145 -2.76 -15.08 -21.24
N GLY A 146 -3.61 -15.16 -20.23
CA GLY A 146 -5.06 -14.99 -20.37
C GLY A 146 -5.50 -13.54 -20.59
N HIS A 147 -4.57 -12.60 -20.78
CA HIS A 147 -4.88 -11.22 -21.13
C HIS A 147 -5.44 -11.10 -22.56
N ALA A 148 -6.33 -10.13 -22.79
CA ALA A 148 -7.00 -9.93 -24.08
C ALA A 148 -6.05 -9.73 -25.26
N ASP A 149 -4.84 -9.20 -25.01
CA ASP A 149 -3.84 -8.93 -26.06
C ASP A 149 -2.99 -10.16 -26.43
N GLY A 150 -3.28 -11.34 -25.86
CA GLY A 150 -2.58 -12.58 -26.21
C GLY A 150 -1.08 -12.54 -25.92
N MET A 151 -0.66 -11.85 -24.85
CA MET A 151 0.75 -11.73 -24.48
C MET A 151 1.38 -13.08 -24.18
N THR A 152 2.64 -13.22 -24.56
CA THR A 152 3.44 -14.43 -24.33
C THR A 152 4.74 -14.10 -23.61
N ALA A 153 5.21 -15.01 -22.79
CA ALA A 153 6.49 -14.93 -22.12
C ALA A 153 7.22 -16.27 -22.26
N VAL A 154 8.54 -16.26 -22.27
CA VAL A 154 9.35 -17.48 -22.32
C VAL A 154 10.06 -17.62 -20.97
N THR A 155 9.87 -18.78 -20.35
CA THR A 155 10.53 -19.09 -19.08
C THR A 155 12.03 -19.27 -19.29
N ASP A 156 12.84 -18.74 -18.39
CA ASP A 156 14.23 -19.14 -18.21
C ASP A 156 14.27 -20.30 -17.23
N THR A 157 13.84 -20.03 -16.01
CA THR A 157 13.77 -21.05 -14.96
C THR A 157 12.65 -20.77 -13.98
N SER A 158 12.00 -21.83 -13.52
CA SER A 158 11.15 -21.77 -12.33
C SER A 158 12.03 -21.79 -11.08
N THR A 159 11.76 -20.90 -10.14
CA THR A 159 12.61 -20.71 -8.96
C THR A 159 11.78 -20.23 -7.77
N ILE A 160 12.44 -20.14 -6.64
CA ILE A 160 11.84 -19.66 -5.40
C ILE A 160 12.40 -18.27 -5.11
N GLY A 161 11.51 -17.32 -4.86
CA GLY A 161 11.83 -15.98 -4.40
C GLY A 161 11.36 -15.75 -2.98
N SER A 162 11.43 -14.50 -2.55
CA SER A 162 10.87 -14.07 -1.26
C SER A 162 9.83 -13.00 -1.46
N ALA A 163 8.77 -13.06 -0.68
CA ALA A 163 7.70 -12.08 -0.67
C ALA A 163 7.42 -11.60 0.75
N VAL A 164 7.08 -10.33 0.89
CA VAL A 164 6.63 -9.75 2.15
C VAL A 164 5.18 -9.30 1.96
N HIS A 165 4.32 -9.76 2.85
CA HIS A 165 2.94 -9.32 2.93
C HIS A 165 2.76 -8.52 4.21
N ILE A 166 2.09 -7.38 4.11
CA ILE A 166 1.74 -6.52 5.24
C ILE A 166 0.23 -6.34 5.22
N ASP A 167 -0.44 -6.78 6.28
CA ASP A 167 -1.86 -6.57 6.46
C ASP A 167 -2.18 -5.12 6.80
N ALA A 168 -3.44 -4.75 6.63
CA ALA A 168 -3.90 -3.43 6.99
C ALA A 168 -3.69 -3.16 8.48
N GLY A 169 -3.10 -2.03 8.79
CA GLY A 169 -2.87 -1.56 10.15
C GLY A 169 -3.24 -0.09 10.30
N THR A 170 -3.33 0.36 11.54
CA THR A 170 -3.55 1.78 11.85
C THR A 170 -2.26 2.39 12.37
N TYR A 171 -1.84 3.45 11.74
CA TYR A 171 -0.60 4.16 12.06
C TYR A 171 -0.93 5.56 12.55
N TYR A 172 -0.22 6.02 13.56
CA TYR A 172 -0.32 7.39 14.04
C TYR A 172 0.36 8.35 13.07
N ILE A 173 -0.37 9.36 12.59
CA ILE A 173 0.16 10.42 11.72
C ILE A 173 -0.38 11.76 12.21
N ASN A 174 0.45 12.54 12.91
CA ASN A 174 0.15 13.92 13.35
C ASN A 174 -1.24 14.09 13.97
N GLY A 175 -1.64 13.24 14.90
CA GLY A 175 -2.90 13.33 15.61
C GLY A 175 -4.06 12.53 15.01
N PHE A 176 -3.80 11.70 13.98
CA PHE A 176 -4.77 10.82 13.31
C PHE A 176 -4.39 9.35 13.38
#